data_bd25c1c7df51e6b3b7d2d248c8c3503e
#
_entry.id   bd25c1c7df51e6b3b7d2d248c8c3503e
#
_cell.length_a   1.000
_cell.length_b   1.000
_cell.length_c   1.000
_cell.angle_alpha   90.00
_cell.angle_beta   90.00
_cell.angle_gamma   90.00
#
_symmetry.space_group_name_H-M   'P 1'
#
loop_
_entity.id
_entity.type
_entity.pdbx_description
1 polymer ?
#
loop_
_entity_poly.entity_id
_entity_poly.type
_entity_poly.pdbx_seq_one_letter_code
_entity_poly.pdbx_strand_id
1 'polypeptide(L)'
;MDTSRIDTSRLAVVGERATVVAFEGLGLAAFPVSSADEARRTVSGLIRKREHAVIFITEDVGEKIPDVIAESSRQYFPSVVLVPSSAGSK
;
A
#
# COMPACT_ATOMS: atom_id res chain seq x y z
N MET A 1 23.79 -3.89 13.14
CA MET A 1 23.06 -2.91 12.33
C MET A 1 22.09 -2.12 13.18
N ASP A 2 22.04 -0.85 12.94
CA ASP A 2 21.20 0.02 13.73
C ASP A 2 19.79 0.05 13.11
N THR A 3 18.82 -0.54 13.81
CA THR A 3 17.46 -0.60 13.30
C THR A 3 16.79 0.77 13.25
N SER A 4 17.31 1.76 13.98
CA SER A 4 16.75 3.10 13.95
C SER A 4 16.96 3.76 12.59
N ARG A 5 17.74 3.16 11.73
CA ARG A 5 18.01 3.71 10.41
C ARG A 5 17.07 3.18 9.33
N ILE A 6 16.10 2.37 9.71
CA ILE A 6 15.14 1.90 8.73
C ILE A 6 14.35 3.11 8.24
N ASP A 7 14.36 3.30 6.93
CA ASP A 7 13.71 4.45 6.32
C ASP A 7 12.28 4.10 5.97
N THR A 8 11.37 4.38 6.90
CA THR A 8 9.96 4.06 6.70
C THR A 8 9.32 4.90 5.59
N SER A 9 9.99 5.98 5.18
CA SER A 9 9.45 6.79 4.08
C SER A 9 9.49 6.03 2.76
N ARG A 10 10.24 4.94 2.69
CA ARG A 10 10.24 4.09 1.51
C ARG A 10 9.13 3.05 1.53
N LEU A 11 8.31 3.07 2.56
CA LEU A 11 7.16 2.19 2.69
C LEU A 11 5.90 3.01 2.46
N ALA A 12 4.99 2.48 1.66
CA ALA A 12 3.72 3.14 1.38
C ALA A 12 2.58 2.27 1.86
N VAL A 13 1.46 2.88 2.21
CA VAL A 13 0.27 2.14 2.59
C VAL A 13 -0.92 2.73 1.87
N VAL A 14 -1.73 1.88 1.26
CA VAL A 14 -2.92 2.27 0.52
C VAL A 14 -4.13 1.59 1.17
N GLY A 15 -5.14 2.36 1.50
CA GLY A 15 -6.33 1.81 2.12
C GLY A 15 -7.31 2.90 2.49
N GLU A 16 -8.34 2.54 3.26
CA GLU A 16 -9.26 3.53 3.77
C GLU A 16 -8.56 4.50 4.71
N ARG A 17 -9.08 5.71 4.77
CA ARG A 17 -8.46 6.76 5.57
C ARG A 17 -8.22 6.31 7.02
N ALA A 18 -9.20 5.66 7.64
CA ALA A 18 -9.07 5.27 9.03
C ALA A 18 -7.90 4.31 9.23
N THR A 19 -7.68 3.43 8.27
CA THR A 19 -6.60 2.46 8.35
C THR A 19 -5.24 3.11 8.13
N VAL A 20 -5.12 3.93 7.08
CA VAL A 20 -3.81 4.46 6.72
C VAL A 20 -3.31 5.50 7.71
N VAL A 21 -4.21 6.16 8.44
CA VAL A 21 -3.81 7.14 9.44
C VAL A 21 -2.92 6.50 10.50
N ALA A 22 -3.25 5.27 10.90
CA ALA A 22 -2.44 4.57 11.90
C ALA A 22 -1.02 4.32 11.40
N PHE A 23 -0.89 4.00 10.12
CA PHE A 23 0.43 3.75 9.53
C PHE A 23 1.20 5.05 9.33
N GLU A 24 0.48 6.12 9.04
CA GLU A 24 1.13 7.41 8.85
C GLU A 24 1.86 7.82 10.12
N GLY A 25 1.30 7.51 11.26
CA GLY A 25 1.94 7.81 12.53
C GLY A 25 3.26 7.09 12.73
N LEU A 26 3.49 6.03 11.97
CA LEU A 26 4.75 5.28 12.02
C LEU A 26 5.76 5.77 10.99
N GLY A 27 5.41 6.79 10.22
CA GLY A 27 6.33 7.34 9.25
C GLY A 27 6.17 6.82 7.84
N LEU A 28 5.18 5.97 7.58
CA LEU A 28 4.93 5.49 6.23
C LEU A 28 4.23 6.56 5.41
N ALA A 29 4.43 6.52 4.09
CA ALA A 29 3.68 7.38 3.20
C ALA A 29 2.28 6.81 3.07
N ALA A 30 1.26 7.59 3.41
CA ALA A 30 -0.12 7.11 3.47
C ALA A 30 -0.91 7.64 2.28
N PHE A 31 -1.66 6.75 1.65
CA PHE A 31 -2.45 7.07 0.47
C PHE A 31 -3.89 6.59 0.68
N PRO A 32 -4.74 7.42 1.28
CA PRO A 32 -6.13 7.02 1.47
C PRO A 32 -6.88 7.00 0.15
N VAL A 33 -7.69 5.98 -0.04
CA VAL A 33 -8.50 5.84 -1.23
C VAL A 33 -9.93 5.50 -0.83
N SER A 34 -10.89 5.91 -1.65
CA SER A 34 -12.30 5.70 -1.32
C SER A 34 -13.08 4.99 -2.42
N SER A 35 -12.42 4.65 -3.53
CA SER A 35 -13.10 3.95 -4.62
C SER A 35 -12.10 3.03 -5.33
N ALA A 36 -12.65 2.09 -6.09
CA ALA A 36 -11.81 1.19 -6.87
C ALA A 36 -11.00 1.95 -7.91
N ASP A 37 -11.62 2.93 -8.55
CA ASP A 37 -10.91 3.71 -9.56
C ASP A 37 -9.77 4.50 -8.96
N GLU A 38 -10.01 5.12 -7.80
CA GLU A 38 -8.96 5.86 -7.13
C GLU A 38 -7.85 4.93 -6.69
N ALA A 39 -8.21 3.78 -6.17
CA ALA A 39 -7.22 2.79 -5.72
C ALA A 39 -6.37 2.33 -6.90
N ARG A 40 -7.00 2.08 -8.04
CA ARG A 40 -6.28 1.61 -9.21
C ARG A 40 -5.27 2.64 -9.69
N ARG A 41 -5.70 3.90 -9.77
CA ARG A 41 -4.80 4.97 -10.18
C ARG A 41 -3.65 5.15 -9.20
N THR A 42 -3.96 5.11 -7.92
CA THR A 42 -2.96 5.34 -6.89
C THR A 42 -1.91 4.23 -6.89
N VAL A 43 -2.36 2.99 -6.87
CA VAL A 43 -1.42 1.86 -6.81
C VAL A 43 -0.60 1.76 -8.09
N SER A 44 -1.25 1.92 -9.24
CA SER A 44 -0.53 1.88 -10.50
C SER A 44 0.53 2.97 -10.58
N GLY A 45 0.19 4.15 -10.07
CA GLY A 45 1.15 5.25 -10.05
C GLY A 45 2.34 4.97 -9.14
N LEU A 46 2.07 4.39 -7.97
CA LEU A 46 3.13 4.06 -7.03
C LEU A 46 4.07 3.02 -7.62
N ILE A 47 3.51 2.03 -8.29
CA ILE A 47 4.33 1.00 -8.93
C ILE A 47 5.19 1.60 -10.03
N ARG A 48 4.61 2.46 -10.83
CA ARG A 48 5.31 3.03 -11.96
C ARG A 48 6.44 3.97 -11.54
N LYS A 49 6.22 4.75 -10.48
CA LYS A 49 7.22 5.72 -10.04
C LYS A 49 8.40 5.09 -9.33
N ARG A 50 8.20 3.94 -8.74
CA ARG A 50 9.27 3.19 -8.07
C ARG A 50 9.97 3.98 -6.97
N GLU A 51 9.22 4.84 -6.30
CA GLU A 51 9.77 5.65 -5.21
C GLU A 51 9.73 4.92 -3.87
N HIS A 52 8.90 3.89 -3.78
CA HIS A 52 8.74 3.14 -2.54
C HIS A 52 9.17 1.70 -2.76
N ALA A 53 9.84 1.14 -1.76
CA ALA A 53 10.34 -0.22 -1.85
C ALA A 53 9.23 -1.24 -1.60
N VAL A 54 8.29 -0.89 -0.71
CA VAL A 54 7.19 -1.78 -0.37
C VAL A 54 5.90 -0.97 -0.34
N ILE A 55 4.86 -1.52 -0.92
CA ILE A 55 3.54 -0.92 -0.93
C ILE A 55 2.59 -1.87 -0.21
N PHE A 56 2.11 -1.45 0.96
CA PHE A 56 1.11 -2.23 1.70
C PHE A 56 -0.26 -1.81 1.21
N ILE A 57 -1.10 -2.78 0.89
CA ILE A 57 -2.46 -2.53 0.43
C ILE A 57 -3.40 -3.31 1.32
N THR A 58 -4.39 -2.63 1.90
CA THR A 58 -5.36 -3.34 2.72
C THR A 58 -6.15 -4.32 1.87
N GLU A 59 -6.54 -5.44 2.47
CA GLU A 59 -7.20 -6.50 1.72
C GLU A 59 -8.50 -6.05 1.08
N ASP A 60 -9.26 -5.20 1.78
CA ASP A 60 -10.52 -4.71 1.23
C ASP A 60 -10.29 -3.89 -0.05
N VAL A 61 -9.22 -3.10 -0.08
CA VAL A 61 -8.88 -2.35 -1.28
C VAL A 61 -8.34 -3.28 -2.36
N GLY A 62 -7.48 -4.22 -1.96
CA GLY A 62 -6.90 -5.16 -2.92
C GLY A 62 -7.95 -5.97 -3.65
N GLU A 63 -9.04 -6.31 -2.98
CA GLU A 63 -10.12 -7.08 -3.60
C GLU A 63 -10.81 -6.30 -4.72
N LYS A 64 -10.71 -4.99 -4.69
CA LYS A 64 -11.35 -4.15 -5.69
C LYS A 64 -10.50 -3.94 -6.92
N ILE A 65 -9.22 -4.31 -6.84
CA ILE A 65 -8.29 -4.10 -7.94
C ILE A 65 -7.46 -5.36 -8.22
N PRO A 66 -8.13 -6.51 -8.42
CA PRO A 66 -7.39 -7.77 -8.61
C PRO A 66 -6.47 -7.74 -9.82
N ASP A 67 -6.84 -6.98 -10.85
CA ASP A 67 -5.99 -6.86 -12.03
C ASP A 67 -4.66 -6.20 -11.71
N VAL A 68 -4.69 -5.17 -10.89
CA VAL A 68 -3.47 -4.46 -10.51
C VAL A 68 -2.62 -5.34 -9.62
N ILE A 69 -3.24 -6.06 -8.68
CA ILE A 69 -2.51 -6.95 -7.80
C ILE A 69 -1.83 -8.06 -8.60
N ALA A 70 -2.55 -8.65 -9.55
CA ALA A 70 -1.97 -9.70 -10.38
C ALA A 70 -0.80 -9.19 -11.20
N GLU A 71 -0.94 -7.99 -11.74
CA GLU A 71 0.12 -7.40 -12.53
C GLU A 71 1.35 -7.13 -11.68
N SER A 72 1.15 -6.66 -10.45
CA SER A 72 2.27 -6.32 -9.57
C SER A 72 3.07 -7.55 -9.18
N SER A 73 2.45 -8.73 -9.18
CA SER A 73 3.15 -9.95 -8.79
C SER A 73 4.22 -10.37 -9.80
N ARG A 74 4.24 -9.74 -10.96
CA ARG A 74 5.21 -10.07 -12.00
C ARG A 74 6.52 -9.30 -11.87
N GLN A 75 6.62 -8.44 -10.88
CA GLN A 75 7.83 -7.66 -10.73
C GLN A 75 8.32 -7.74 -9.29
N TYR A 76 9.61 -7.54 -9.14
CA TYR A 76 10.24 -7.62 -7.82
C TYR A 76 10.18 -6.32 -7.06
N PHE A 77 10.12 -5.21 -7.75
CA PHE A 77 10.22 -3.92 -7.11
C PHE A 77 9.23 -2.94 -7.77
N PRO A 78 8.42 -2.26 -6.98
CA PRO A 78 8.30 -2.41 -5.53
C PRO A 78 7.54 -3.68 -5.16
N SER A 79 7.76 -4.16 -3.94
CA SER A 79 7.00 -5.28 -3.42
C SER A 79 5.61 -4.82 -3.02
N VAL A 80 4.60 -5.59 -3.35
CA VAL A 80 3.23 -5.29 -2.96
C VAL A 80 2.78 -6.34 -1.97
N VAL A 81 2.32 -5.91 -0.80
CA VAL A 81 1.94 -6.80 0.29
C VAL A 81 0.53 -6.47 0.74
N LEU A 82 -0.34 -7.46 0.78
CA LEU A 82 -1.70 -7.26 1.28
C LEU A 82 -1.70 -7.39 2.79
N VAL A 83 -2.39 -6.49 3.46
CA VAL A 83 -2.49 -6.51 4.91
C VAL A 83 -3.97 -6.46 5.31
N PRO A 84 -4.31 -7.02 6.49
CA PRO A 84 -5.69 -6.99 6.92
C PRO A 84 -6.19 -5.56 7.07
N SER A 85 -7.47 -5.34 6.79
CA SER A 85 -8.03 -4.02 6.94
C SER A 85 -8.47 -3.82 8.38
N SER A 86 -8.58 -2.55 8.77
CA SER A 86 -9.00 -2.23 10.12
C SER A 86 -10.49 -2.48 10.31
N ALA A 87 -11.22 -2.69 9.22
CA ALA A 87 -12.63 -3.02 9.33
C ALA A 87 -12.85 -4.40 9.93
N GLY A 88 -11.75 -5.10 10.18
CA GLY A 88 -11.82 -6.40 10.80
C GLY A 88 -11.85 -7.50 9.76
N SER A 89 -11.54 -8.66 10.23
CA SER A 89 -11.54 -9.82 9.36
C SER A 89 -12.91 -10.47 9.39
N LYS A 90 -13.17 -11.20 8.39
CA LYS A 90 -14.41 -11.96 8.32
C LYS A 90 -14.17 -13.35 8.79
#